data_dc53b1a5378dd149a17237c0c369bdea
#
_entry.id   dc53b1a5378dd149a17237c0c369bdea
#
_cell.length_a   1.000
_cell.length_b   1.000
_cell.length_c   1.000
_cell.angle_alpha   90.00
_cell.angle_beta   90.00
_cell.angle_gamma   90.00
#
_symmetry.space_group_name_H-M   'P 1'
#
loop_
_entity.id
_entity.type
_entity.pdbx_description
1 polymer ?
#
loop_
_entity_poly.entity_id
_entity_poly.type
_entity_poly.pdbx_seq_one_letter_code
_entity_poly.pdbx_strand_id
1 'polypeptide(L)'
;SPLFYYIDAQNIYHRSDTFPLSMVLLLIGMGTETTMMAQFCQKLTMGRRIAMFGCVVLPLSVAACQVFQDDISLISLSVGASMILLFVVVTSAQNRELAVSERTKEQIRQRLEIATMLNSCVGKLNSDTDIDVGIKNLLATVNDYFQADRTYVFEIDPDRDVLINTFESICGQEVSAQMDNLQEVPVSVIEVWMQNFRQGRSYYMSDLEQERGQPSYEMLKAQQVWRLLAVPLMKGGAVVGFLGVDNPRAHYDDATLLASIQFFVTNSLDRKKQQAYLEKLSYRDMLTGLYNRNRYIERLEAYKQVQDQQIGAIYIDLNGLKKVNDEQGHRAG
;
A
#
# COMPACT_ATOMS: atom_id res chain seq x y z
N SER A 1 -20.08 -65.14 -7.68
CA SER A 1 -20.52 -65.60 -9.04
C SER A 1 -19.66 -66.79 -9.39
N PRO A 2 -20.25 -67.94 -9.75
CA PRO A 2 -19.51 -69.17 -10.13
C PRO A 2 -18.66 -69.00 -11.40
N LEU A 3 -18.72 -67.83 -12.07
CA LEU A 3 -17.94 -67.49 -13.25
C LEU A 3 -16.44 -67.35 -12.99
N PHE A 4 -16.03 -66.89 -11.82
CA PHE A 4 -14.60 -66.62 -11.54
C PHE A 4 -14.06 -67.45 -10.38
N TYR A 5 -14.93 -67.82 -9.43
CA TYR A 5 -14.59 -68.65 -8.28
C TYR A 5 -15.83 -69.36 -7.74
N TYR A 6 -15.64 -70.49 -7.05
CA TYR A 6 -16.67 -71.19 -6.28
C TYR A 6 -16.08 -71.65 -4.93
N ILE A 7 -17.00 -71.86 -3.99
CA ILE A 7 -16.67 -72.40 -2.67
C ILE A 7 -17.28 -73.79 -2.63
N ASP A 8 -16.49 -74.76 -2.27
CA ASP A 8 -16.92 -76.17 -2.17
C ASP A 8 -17.74 -76.44 -0.88
N ALA A 9 -18.25 -77.67 -0.74
CA ALA A 9 -19.04 -78.10 0.43
C ALA A 9 -18.21 -78.10 1.73
N GLN A 10 -16.88 -78.07 1.66
CA GLN A 10 -15.93 -77.97 2.76
C GLN A 10 -15.54 -76.52 3.10
N ASN A 11 -16.20 -75.53 2.47
CA ASN A 11 -15.95 -74.11 2.61
C ASN A 11 -14.54 -73.68 2.16
N ILE A 12 -13.97 -74.39 1.16
CA ILE A 12 -12.68 -74.11 0.53
C ILE A 12 -12.93 -73.32 -0.76
N TYR A 13 -12.11 -72.27 -0.94
CA TYR A 13 -12.15 -71.41 -2.14
C TYR A 13 -11.44 -72.11 -3.29
N HIS A 14 -12.10 -72.14 -4.48
CA HIS A 14 -11.53 -72.63 -5.72
C HIS A 14 -11.65 -71.58 -6.83
N ARG A 15 -10.62 -71.44 -7.64
CA ARG A 15 -10.65 -70.63 -8.85
C ARG A 15 -11.33 -71.42 -9.97
N SER A 16 -12.25 -70.75 -10.70
CA SER A 16 -12.86 -71.30 -11.93
C SER A 16 -11.87 -71.22 -13.08
N ASP A 17 -12.00 -72.05 -14.11
CA ASP A 17 -11.24 -71.96 -15.36
C ASP A 17 -11.36 -70.62 -16.09
N THR A 18 -12.41 -69.89 -15.80
CA THR A 18 -12.63 -68.53 -16.32
C THR A 18 -12.04 -67.40 -15.47
N PHE A 19 -11.35 -67.74 -14.35
CA PHE A 19 -10.66 -66.75 -13.51
C PHE A 19 -9.67 -65.87 -14.26
N PRO A 20 -8.86 -66.36 -15.26
CA PRO A 20 -7.98 -65.49 -16.07
C PRO A 20 -8.70 -64.35 -16.80
N LEU A 21 -9.99 -64.51 -17.14
CA LEU A 21 -10.79 -63.46 -17.79
C LEU A 21 -10.95 -62.21 -16.91
N SER A 22 -11.00 -62.38 -15.59
CA SER A 22 -11.05 -61.24 -14.67
C SER A 22 -9.76 -60.42 -14.69
N MET A 23 -8.60 -61.03 -15.00
CA MET A 23 -7.32 -60.37 -15.14
C MET A 23 -7.24 -59.52 -16.43
N VAL A 24 -7.97 -59.91 -17.51
CA VAL A 24 -7.99 -59.15 -18.75
C VAL A 24 -8.61 -57.76 -18.55
N LEU A 25 -9.71 -57.67 -17.78
CA LEU A 25 -10.30 -56.35 -17.45
C LEU A 25 -9.35 -55.46 -16.66
N LEU A 26 -8.61 -56.02 -15.71
CA LEU A 26 -7.61 -55.29 -14.96
C LEU A 26 -6.49 -54.78 -15.89
N LEU A 27 -5.99 -55.58 -16.81
CA LEU A 27 -4.93 -55.22 -17.77
C LEU A 27 -5.41 -54.14 -18.74
N ILE A 28 -6.65 -54.14 -19.17
CA ILE A 28 -7.27 -53.10 -20.02
C ILE A 28 -7.31 -51.77 -19.24
N GLY A 29 -7.77 -51.78 -17.98
CA GLY A 29 -7.80 -50.60 -17.11
C GLY A 29 -6.40 -50.01 -16.91
N MET A 30 -5.44 -50.84 -16.62
CA MET A 30 -4.06 -50.43 -16.46
C MET A 30 -3.41 -49.88 -17.74
N GLY A 31 -3.75 -50.49 -18.90
CA GLY A 31 -3.30 -50.00 -20.20
C GLY A 31 -3.86 -48.61 -20.52
N THR A 32 -5.11 -48.35 -20.19
CA THR A 32 -5.71 -47.01 -20.35
C THR A 32 -5.07 -45.97 -19.42
N GLU A 33 -4.85 -46.31 -18.14
CA GLU A 33 -4.17 -45.43 -17.19
C GLU A 33 -2.75 -45.14 -17.63
N THR A 34 -1.99 -46.16 -18.10
CA THR A 34 -0.61 -45.94 -18.57
C THR A 34 -0.55 -45.05 -19.81
N THR A 35 -1.52 -45.20 -20.73
CA THR A 35 -1.61 -44.34 -21.92
C THR A 35 -1.94 -42.90 -21.55
N MET A 36 -2.91 -42.67 -20.67
CA MET A 36 -3.20 -41.34 -20.12
C MET A 36 -2.01 -40.73 -19.42
N MET A 37 -1.28 -41.52 -18.62
CA MET A 37 -0.08 -41.06 -17.93
C MET A 37 1.01 -40.64 -18.93
N ALA A 38 1.25 -41.42 -19.98
CA ALA A 38 2.25 -41.08 -21.02
C ALA A 38 1.91 -39.78 -21.75
N GLN A 39 0.63 -39.54 -22.05
CA GLN A 39 0.15 -38.35 -22.74
C GLN A 39 0.22 -37.08 -21.88
N PHE A 40 -0.02 -37.19 -20.57
CA PHE A 40 -0.17 -36.01 -19.69
C PHE A 40 0.97 -35.84 -18.69
N CYS A 41 1.92 -36.78 -18.58
CA CYS A 41 2.95 -36.75 -17.56
C CYS A 41 3.82 -35.49 -17.59
N GLN A 42 4.05 -34.86 -18.75
CA GLN A 42 4.83 -33.63 -18.88
C GLN A 42 4.12 -32.41 -18.29
N LYS A 43 2.78 -32.43 -18.25
CA LYS A 43 1.96 -31.33 -17.73
C LYS A 43 1.70 -31.44 -16.21
N LEU A 44 2.07 -32.57 -15.59
CA LEU A 44 1.80 -32.85 -14.18
C LEU A 44 2.99 -32.49 -13.31
N THR A 45 2.70 -31.98 -12.10
CA THR A 45 3.72 -31.77 -11.06
C THR A 45 4.31 -33.11 -10.61
N MET A 46 5.56 -33.08 -10.07
CA MET A 46 6.27 -34.29 -9.64
C MET A 46 5.42 -35.15 -8.68
N GLY A 47 4.75 -34.55 -7.72
CA GLY A 47 3.87 -35.27 -6.76
C GLY A 47 2.70 -35.99 -7.45
N ARG A 48 2.05 -35.36 -8.42
CA ARG A 48 0.96 -35.97 -9.21
C ARG A 48 1.48 -37.11 -10.08
N ARG A 49 2.69 -37.00 -10.66
CA ARG A 49 3.33 -38.09 -11.43
C ARG A 49 3.60 -39.31 -10.54
N ILE A 50 4.17 -39.09 -9.33
CA ILE A 50 4.44 -40.18 -8.38
C ILE A 50 3.15 -40.88 -7.93
N ALA A 51 2.09 -40.12 -7.64
CA ALA A 51 0.80 -40.71 -7.25
C ALA A 51 0.16 -41.54 -8.38
N MET A 52 0.15 -41.01 -9.61
CA MET A 52 -0.38 -41.76 -10.78
C MET A 52 0.46 -43.02 -11.06
N PHE A 53 1.80 -42.93 -10.92
CA PHE A 53 2.67 -44.09 -11.07
C PHE A 53 2.39 -45.13 -9.97
N GLY A 54 2.19 -44.68 -8.74
CA GLY A 54 1.79 -45.53 -7.60
C GLY A 54 0.49 -46.27 -7.83
N CYS A 55 -0.51 -45.60 -8.45
CA CYS A 55 -1.81 -46.21 -8.74
C CYS A 55 -1.73 -47.37 -9.74
N VAL A 56 -0.75 -47.34 -10.64
CA VAL A 56 -0.53 -48.44 -11.61
C VAL A 56 0.35 -49.54 -11.02
N VAL A 57 1.46 -49.16 -10.37
CA VAL A 57 2.47 -50.12 -9.89
C VAL A 57 1.97 -50.92 -8.68
N LEU A 58 1.21 -50.32 -7.79
CA LEU A 58 0.78 -50.97 -6.55
C LEU A 58 -0.24 -52.11 -6.80
N PRO A 59 -1.31 -51.99 -7.60
CA PRO A 59 -2.18 -53.08 -7.97
C PRO A 59 -1.42 -54.18 -8.77
N LEU A 60 -0.52 -53.76 -9.67
CA LEU A 60 0.27 -54.67 -10.50
C LEU A 60 1.17 -55.58 -9.63
N SER A 61 1.88 -54.98 -8.68
CA SER A 61 2.75 -55.74 -7.75
C SER A 61 1.97 -56.73 -6.89
N VAL A 62 0.78 -56.32 -6.41
CA VAL A 62 -0.11 -57.18 -5.65
C VAL A 62 -0.66 -58.28 -6.53
N ALA A 63 -1.08 -58.01 -7.77
CA ALA A 63 -1.54 -59.01 -8.71
C ALA A 63 -0.44 -60.05 -9.02
N ALA A 64 0.79 -59.61 -9.22
CA ALA A 64 1.93 -60.53 -9.44
C ALA A 64 2.20 -61.42 -8.22
N CYS A 65 2.12 -60.89 -7.02
CA CYS A 65 2.28 -61.69 -5.78
C CYS A 65 1.15 -62.71 -5.62
N GLN A 66 -0.09 -62.37 -6.03
CA GLN A 66 -1.28 -63.19 -5.89
C GLN A 66 -1.28 -64.42 -6.84
N VAL A 67 -0.43 -64.41 -7.88
CA VAL A 67 -0.23 -65.61 -8.72
C VAL A 67 0.40 -66.76 -7.89
N PHE A 68 1.11 -66.44 -6.84
CA PHE A 68 1.82 -67.41 -5.99
C PHE A 68 1.05 -67.79 -4.68
N GLN A 69 -0.03 -67.08 -4.36
CA GLN A 69 -0.80 -67.29 -3.12
C GLN A 69 -2.34 -67.36 -3.47
N ASP A 70 -2.94 -68.43 -3.06
CA ASP A 70 -4.35 -68.72 -3.42
C ASP A 70 -5.42 -68.24 -2.42
N ASP A 71 -4.99 -67.82 -1.21
CA ASP A 71 -5.92 -67.76 -0.07
C ASP A 71 -6.69 -66.44 0.09
N ILE A 72 -6.17 -65.30 -0.37
CA ILE A 72 -6.83 -63.99 -0.13
C ILE A 72 -6.74 -63.07 -1.36
N SER A 73 -7.86 -62.48 -1.77
CA SER A 73 -7.89 -61.48 -2.87
C SER A 73 -7.49 -60.10 -2.36
N LEU A 74 -6.20 -59.76 -2.46
CA LEU A 74 -5.61 -58.47 -2.06
C LEU A 74 -5.75 -57.40 -3.18
N ILE A 75 -6.13 -57.78 -4.39
CA ILE A 75 -6.23 -56.86 -5.54
C ILE A 75 -7.26 -55.75 -5.27
N SER A 76 -8.43 -56.08 -4.77
CA SER A 76 -9.46 -55.07 -4.47
C SER A 76 -9.02 -54.07 -3.41
N LEU A 77 -8.28 -54.54 -2.40
CA LEU A 77 -7.73 -53.68 -1.36
C LEU A 77 -6.66 -52.74 -1.92
N SER A 78 -5.76 -53.23 -2.80
CA SER A 78 -4.69 -52.43 -3.41
C SER A 78 -5.25 -51.38 -4.38
N VAL A 79 -6.26 -51.70 -5.14
CA VAL A 79 -7.01 -50.74 -6.02
C VAL A 79 -7.65 -49.66 -5.16
N GLY A 80 -8.36 -50.06 -4.08
CA GLY A 80 -8.96 -49.09 -3.15
C GLY A 80 -7.94 -48.14 -2.51
N ALA A 81 -6.85 -48.68 -2.03
CA ALA A 81 -5.73 -47.89 -1.45
C ALA A 81 -5.13 -46.92 -2.48
N SER A 82 -4.94 -47.39 -3.72
CA SER A 82 -4.42 -46.54 -4.81
C SER A 82 -5.38 -45.39 -5.16
N MET A 83 -6.70 -45.66 -5.23
CA MET A 83 -7.71 -44.64 -5.46
C MET A 83 -7.74 -43.58 -4.35
N ILE A 84 -7.66 -44.01 -3.09
CA ILE A 84 -7.57 -43.08 -1.94
C ILE A 84 -6.30 -42.21 -2.05
N LEU A 85 -5.16 -42.82 -2.33
CA LEU A 85 -3.90 -42.07 -2.51
C LEU A 85 -4.01 -41.05 -3.63
N LEU A 86 -4.54 -41.43 -4.79
CA LEU A 86 -4.76 -40.53 -5.91
C LEU A 86 -5.71 -39.39 -5.51
N PHE A 87 -6.82 -39.70 -4.88
CA PHE A 87 -7.78 -38.70 -4.41
C PHE A 87 -7.12 -37.69 -3.46
N VAL A 88 -6.37 -38.14 -2.46
CA VAL A 88 -5.68 -37.26 -1.50
C VAL A 88 -4.67 -36.36 -2.22
N VAL A 89 -3.86 -36.91 -3.14
CA VAL A 89 -2.85 -36.14 -3.87
C VAL A 89 -3.48 -35.12 -4.81
N VAL A 90 -4.53 -35.50 -5.55
CA VAL A 90 -5.24 -34.59 -6.47
C VAL A 90 -5.92 -33.47 -5.68
N THR A 91 -6.66 -33.83 -4.62
CA THR A 91 -7.38 -32.85 -3.80
C THR A 91 -6.40 -31.89 -3.10
N SER A 92 -5.29 -32.41 -2.53
CA SER A 92 -4.31 -31.54 -1.89
C SER A 92 -3.62 -30.58 -2.89
N ALA A 93 -3.40 -31.03 -4.11
CA ALA A 93 -2.83 -30.18 -5.16
C ALA A 93 -3.83 -29.11 -5.64
N GLN A 94 -5.12 -29.46 -5.79
CA GLN A 94 -6.17 -28.49 -6.12
C GLN A 94 -6.34 -27.44 -5.01
N ASN A 95 -6.35 -27.86 -3.75
CA ASN A 95 -6.45 -26.93 -2.62
C ASN A 95 -5.27 -25.97 -2.56
N ARG A 96 -4.05 -26.42 -2.89
CA ARG A 96 -2.89 -25.51 -3.01
C ARG A 96 -3.03 -24.51 -4.14
N GLU A 97 -3.48 -24.95 -5.31
CA GLU A 97 -3.70 -24.06 -6.47
C GLU A 97 -4.78 -23.02 -6.16
N LEU A 98 -5.88 -23.43 -5.51
CA LEU A 98 -6.94 -22.52 -5.05
C LEU A 98 -6.39 -21.49 -4.04
N ALA A 99 -5.64 -21.94 -3.03
CA ALA A 99 -5.07 -21.05 -2.02
C ALA A 99 -4.10 -20.03 -2.63
N VAL A 100 -3.27 -20.43 -3.62
CA VAL A 100 -2.40 -19.51 -4.34
C VAL A 100 -3.21 -18.52 -5.18
N SER A 101 -4.25 -19.01 -5.87
CA SER A 101 -5.13 -18.15 -6.68
C SER A 101 -5.85 -17.12 -5.82
N GLU A 102 -6.38 -17.52 -4.66
CA GLU A 102 -7.05 -16.61 -3.72
C GLU A 102 -6.10 -15.55 -3.18
N ARG A 103 -4.88 -15.93 -2.77
CA ARG A 103 -3.85 -14.97 -2.35
C ARG A 103 -3.50 -13.98 -3.44
N THR A 104 -3.35 -14.46 -4.68
CA THR A 104 -3.04 -13.59 -5.82
C THR A 104 -4.19 -12.62 -6.12
N LYS A 105 -5.44 -13.08 -6.07
CA LYS A 105 -6.62 -12.22 -6.23
C LYS A 105 -6.68 -11.14 -5.16
N GLU A 106 -6.43 -11.48 -3.90
CA GLU A 106 -6.43 -10.50 -2.81
C GLU A 106 -5.32 -9.46 -2.98
N GLN A 107 -4.11 -9.88 -3.37
CA GLN A 107 -3.02 -8.94 -3.68
C GLN A 107 -3.35 -8.00 -4.84
N ILE A 108 -3.99 -8.52 -5.91
CA ILE A 108 -4.42 -7.69 -7.04
C ILE A 108 -5.50 -6.71 -6.59
N ARG A 109 -6.45 -7.15 -5.78
CA ARG A 109 -7.52 -6.29 -5.24
C ARG A 109 -6.96 -5.15 -4.41
N GLN A 110 -6.04 -5.43 -3.49
CA GLN A 110 -5.37 -4.41 -2.68
C GLN A 110 -4.59 -3.41 -3.54
N ARG A 111 -3.84 -3.90 -4.53
CA ARG A 111 -3.13 -3.01 -5.47
C ARG A 111 -4.08 -2.13 -6.28
N LEU A 112 -5.21 -2.67 -6.71
CA LEU A 112 -6.22 -1.91 -7.46
C LEU A 112 -6.87 -0.84 -6.57
N GLU A 113 -7.15 -1.16 -5.33
CA GLU A 113 -7.70 -0.22 -4.34
C GLU A 113 -6.75 0.95 -4.12
N ILE A 114 -5.46 0.68 -3.85
CA ILE A 114 -4.42 1.72 -3.71
C ILE A 114 -4.29 2.55 -4.99
N ALA A 115 -4.27 1.91 -6.17
CA ALA A 115 -4.16 2.63 -7.44
C ALA A 115 -5.38 3.53 -7.70
N THR A 116 -6.57 3.08 -7.35
CA THR A 116 -7.81 3.88 -7.48
C THR A 116 -7.78 5.07 -6.53
N MET A 117 -7.34 4.85 -5.30
CA MET A 117 -7.18 5.90 -4.30
C MET A 117 -6.14 6.93 -4.73
N LEU A 118 -4.97 6.48 -5.23
CA LEU A 118 -3.93 7.35 -5.77
C LEU A 118 -4.46 8.23 -6.91
N ASN A 119 -5.19 7.65 -7.86
CA ASN A 119 -5.78 8.41 -8.97
C ASN A 119 -6.79 9.46 -8.46
N SER A 120 -7.59 9.13 -7.46
CA SER A 120 -8.51 10.07 -6.81
C SER A 120 -7.75 11.21 -6.12
N CYS A 121 -6.70 10.89 -5.38
CA CYS A 121 -5.85 11.87 -4.69
C CYS A 121 -5.16 12.82 -5.68
N VAL A 122 -4.53 12.27 -6.72
CA VAL A 122 -3.87 13.07 -7.77
C VAL A 122 -4.86 13.92 -8.56
N GLY A 123 -6.04 13.37 -8.86
CA GLY A 123 -7.13 14.08 -9.51
C GLY A 123 -7.54 15.32 -8.72
N LYS A 124 -7.73 15.19 -7.41
CA LYS A 124 -8.08 16.31 -6.52
C LYS A 124 -6.99 17.38 -6.44
N LEU A 125 -5.70 16.97 -6.37
CA LEU A 125 -4.59 17.92 -6.38
C LEU A 125 -4.46 18.71 -7.67
N ASN A 126 -4.87 18.15 -8.80
CA ASN A 126 -4.75 18.78 -10.12
C ASN A 126 -6.01 19.54 -10.56
N SER A 127 -7.18 19.20 -10.03
CA SER A 127 -8.46 19.85 -10.41
C SER A 127 -8.70 21.16 -9.69
N ASP A 128 -8.13 21.34 -8.52
CA ASP A 128 -8.31 22.57 -7.74
C ASP A 128 -7.35 23.65 -8.24
N THR A 129 -7.90 24.83 -8.51
CA THR A 129 -7.13 26.04 -8.86
C THR A 129 -6.28 26.54 -7.69
N ASP A 130 -6.71 26.23 -6.47
CA ASP A 130 -6.01 26.54 -5.23
C ASP A 130 -5.33 25.28 -4.67
N ILE A 131 -4.01 25.35 -4.56
CA ILE A 131 -3.16 24.25 -4.06
C ILE A 131 -3.57 23.87 -2.63
N ASP A 132 -3.94 24.84 -1.80
CA ASP A 132 -4.31 24.59 -0.39
C ASP A 132 -5.59 23.77 -0.29
N VAL A 133 -6.58 24.07 -1.15
CA VAL A 133 -7.82 23.31 -1.25
C VAL A 133 -7.52 21.88 -1.73
N GLY A 134 -6.66 21.74 -2.73
CA GLY A 134 -6.27 20.44 -3.26
C GLY A 134 -5.59 19.55 -2.20
N ILE A 135 -4.65 20.10 -1.42
CA ILE A 135 -4.00 19.37 -0.32
C ILE A 135 -5.01 18.98 0.76
N LYS A 136 -5.90 19.90 1.19
CA LYS A 136 -6.92 19.60 2.19
C LYS A 136 -7.87 18.48 1.73
N ASN A 137 -8.32 18.52 0.47
CA ASN A 137 -9.17 17.49 -0.11
C ASN A 137 -8.47 16.13 -0.20
N LEU A 138 -7.16 16.12 -0.48
CA LEU A 138 -6.33 14.92 -0.46
C LEU A 138 -6.26 14.36 0.97
N LEU A 139 -5.93 15.19 1.96
CA LEU A 139 -5.84 14.76 3.36
C LEU A 139 -7.17 14.20 3.87
N ALA A 140 -8.31 14.83 3.53
CA ALA A 140 -9.63 14.29 3.88
C ALA A 140 -9.87 12.90 3.28
N THR A 141 -9.47 12.69 2.01
CA THR A 141 -9.59 11.38 1.35
C THR A 141 -8.70 10.32 2.02
N VAL A 142 -7.48 10.69 2.41
CA VAL A 142 -6.56 9.82 3.15
C VAL A 142 -7.12 9.50 4.53
N ASN A 143 -7.68 10.50 5.21
CA ASN A 143 -8.31 10.33 6.52
C ASN A 143 -9.45 9.30 6.49
N ASP A 144 -10.31 9.39 5.47
CA ASP A 144 -11.41 8.44 5.24
C ASP A 144 -10.89 7.02 4.96
N TYR A 145 -9.82 6.88 4.15
CA TYR A 145 -9.22 5.59 3.83
C TYR A 145 -8.68 4.87 5.08
N PHE A 146 -7.99 5.60 5.96
CA PHE A 146 -7.45 5.06 7.20
C PHE A 146 -8.49 5.01 8.33
N GLN A 147 -9.67 5.60 8.14
CA GLN A 147 -10.67 5.81 9.20
C GLN A 147 -10.02 6.41 10.44
N ALA A 148 -9.21 7.44 10.23
CA ALA A 148 -8.35 8.03 11.22
C ALA A 148 -9.00 9.23 11.91
N ASP A 149 -8.47 9.61 13.07
CA ASP A 149 -8.91 10.83 13.76
C ASP A 149 -8.38 12.07 13.05
N ARG A 150 -7.10 12.05 12.62
CA ARG A 150 -6.43 13.16 11.95
C ARG A 150 -5.48 12.64 10.87
N THR A 151 -5.37 13.43 9.80
CA THR A 151 -4.31 13.31 8.79
C THR A 151 -3.70 14.68 8.59
N TYR A 152 -2.38 14.78 8.58
CA TYR A 152 -1.70 16.08 8.62
C TYR A 152 -0.37 16.07 7.89
N VAL A 153 0.07 17.29 7.55
CA VAL A 153 1.39 17.56 6.96
C VAL A 153 2.17 18.47 7.89
N PHE A 154 3.35 18.03 8.29
CA PHE A 154 4.35 18.86 8.92
C PHE A 154 5.46 19.23 7.94
N GLU A 155 5.86 20.48 7.93
CA GLU A 155 7.06 20.96 7.23
C GLU A 155 8.15 21.28 8.25
N ILE A 156 9.41 21.07 7.86
CA ILE A 156 10.57 21.47 8.67
C ILE A 156 11.01 22.85 8.22
N ASP A 157 11.14 23.79 9.18
CA ASP A 157 11.85 25.02 9.00
C ASP A 157 13.34 24.77 9.33
N PRO A 158 14.24 24.74 8.32
CA PRO A 158 15.63 24.39 8.54
C PRO A 158 16.43 25.49 9.27
N ASP A 159 15.96 26.75 9.21
CA ASP A 159 16.64 27.88 9.84
C ASP A 159 16.39 27.92 11.36
N ARG A 160 15.22 27.42 11.78
CA ARG A 160 14.78 27.43 13.19
C ARG A 160 14.80 26.04 13.83
N ASP A 161 15.05 24.97 13.06
CA ASP A 161 15.01 23.57 13.47
C ASP A 161 13.70 23.17 14.18
N VAL A 162 12.59 23.63 13.60
CA VAL A 162 11.23 23.36 14.11
C VAL A 162 10.34 22.72 13.05
N LEU A 163 9.36 21.98 13.54
CA LEU A 163 8.25 21.43 12.78
C LEU A 163 7.07 22.39 12.83
N ILE A 164 6.43 22.56 11.69
CA ILE A 164 5.24 23.41 11.53
C ILE A 164 4.13 22.54 10.94
N ASN A 165 3.01 22.41 11.64
CA ASN A 165 1.82 21.76 11.08
C ASN A 165 1.15 22.70 10.07
N THR A 166 1.36 22.43 8.78
CA THR A 166 0.90 23.32 7.70
C THR A 166 -0.46 22.96 7.14
N PHE A 167 -0.84 21.67 7.25
CA PHE A 167 -2.16 21.19 6.82
C PHE A 167 -2.65 20.10 7.75
N GLU A 168 -3.95 20.11 8.02
CA GLU A 168 -4.62 19.10 8.84
C GLU A 168 -6.03 18.84 8.30
N SER A 169 -6.45 17.58 8.35
CA SER A 169 -7.82 17.12 8.16
C SER A 169 -8.24 16.29 9.35
N ILE A 170 -9.38 16.59 9.94
CA ILE A 170 -9.94 15.90 11.13
C ILE A 170 -11.24 15.19 10.78
N CYS A 171 -11.51 14.07 11.46
CA CYS A 171 -12.75 13.32 11.32
C CYS A 171 -13.68 13.59 12.51
N GLY A 172 -14.89 14.15 12.21
CA GLY A 172 -15.92 14.37 13.22
C GLY A 172 -15.72 15.62 14.09
N GLN A 173 -16.71 15.90 14.94
CA GLN A 173 -16.72 17.07 15.83
C GLN A 173 -16.05 16.81 17.20
N GLU A 174 -15.79 15.55 17.51
CA GLU A 174 -15.21 15.15 18.82
C GLU A 174 -13.68 15.21 18.81
N VAL A 175 -13.05 15.22 17.63
CA VAL A 175 -11.60 15.32 17.46
C VAL A 175 -11.20 16.79 17.40
N SER A 176 -10.29 17.20 18.30
CA SER A 176 -9.78 18.58 18.30
C SER A 176 -8.70 18.76 17.22
N ALA A 177 -8.79 19.87 16.47
CA ALA A 177 -7.71 20.31 15.58
C ALA A 177 -6.47 20.68 16.42
N GLN A 178 -5.30 20.30 15.93
CA GLN A 178 -4.02 20.55 16.59
C GLN A 178 -3.11 21.51 15.79
N MET A 179 -3.53 21.91 14.58
CA MET A 179 -2.74 22.73 13.70
C MET A 179 -2.20 23.99 14.37
N ASP A 180 -3.05 24.73 15.11
CA ASP A 180 -2.64 25.97 15.77
C ASP A 180 -1.70 25.75 16.97
N ASN A 181 -1.77 24.57 17.60
CA ASN A 181 -0.96 24.23 18.76
C ASN A 181 0.44 23.69 18.39
N LEU A 182 0.64 23.28 17.14
CA LEU A 182 1.83 22.58 16.67
C LEU A 182 2.58 23.39 15.59
N GLN A 183 2.80 24.70 15.86
CA GLN A 183 3.45 25.61 14.91
C GLN A 183 4.96 25.75 15.12
N GLU A 184 5.48 25.35 16.28
CA GLU A 184 6.90 25.51 16.64
C GLU A 184 7.39 24.34 17.48
N VAL A 185 7.22 23.11 16.96
CA VAL A 185 7.67 21.90 17.68
C VAL A 185 9.13 21.64 17.33
N PRO A 186 10.09 21.62 18.29
CA PRO A 186 11.47 21.30 17.99
C PRO A 186 11.61 19.93 17.31
N VAL A 187 12.44 19.84 16.26
CA VAL A 187 12.65 18.57 15.52
C VAL A 187 13.18 17.47 16.46
N SER A 188 13.94 17.85 17.49
CA SER A 188 14.45 16.93 18.51
C SER A 188 13.35 16.14 19.26
N VAL A 189 12.13 16.66 19.31
CA VAL A 189 10.99 15.97 19.96
C VAL A 189 10.66 14.64 19.26
N ILE A 190 10.89 14.56 17.95
CA ILE A 190 10.62 13.38 17.14
C ILE A 190 11.91 12.72 16.59
N GLU A 191 13.03 12.82 17.29
CA GLU A 191 14.34 12.34 16.79
C GLU A 191 14.30 10.83 16.43
N VAL A 192 13.55 10.00 17.16
CA VAL A 192 13.38 8.57 16.86
C VAL A 192 12.70 8.39 15.49
N TRP A 193 11.73 9.23 15.15
CA TRP A 193 11.05 9.19 13.86
C TRP A 193 11.99 9.69 12.77
N MET A 194 12.73 10.77 13.05
CA MET A 194 13.72 11.36 12.11
C MET A 194 14.83 10.38 11.72
N GLN A 195 15.24 9.47 12.60
CA GLN A 195 16.19 8.41 12.26
C GLN A 195 15.65 7.46 11.18
N ASN A 196 14.35 7.14 11.22
CA ASN A 196 13.68 6.37 10.17
C ASN A 196 13.52 7.21 8.90
N PHE A 197 13.08 8.46 9.03
CA PHE A 197 12.82 9.36 7.91
C PHE A 197 14.08 9.67 7.10
N ARG A 198 15.24 9.87 7.73
CA ARG A 198 16.54 10.07 7.05
C ARG A 198 16.96 8.85 6.21
N GLN A 199 16.41 7.67 6.51
CA GLN A 199 16.62 6.43 5.75
C GLN A 199 15.51 6.18 4.72
N GLY A 200 14.59 7.13 4.53
CA GLY A 200 13.43 6.99 3.65
C GLY A 200 12.38 6.00 4.13
N ARG A 201 12.45 5.60 5.41
CA ARG A 201 11.51 4.65 6.01
C ARG A 201 10.36 5.35 6.72
N SER A 202 9.18 4.74 6.66
CA SER A 202 8.02 5.14 7.47
C SER A 202 8.29 4.91 8.96
N TYR A 203 7.59 5.65 9.80
CA TYR A 203 7.51 5.43 11.23
C TYR A 203 6.10 4.94 11.59
N TYR A 204 6.03 3.87 12.33
CA TYR A 204 4.79 3.28 12.82
C TYR A 204 4.86 3.06 14.33
N MET A 205 3.90 3.61 15.05
CA MET A 205 3.69 3.41 16.48
C MET A 205 2.34 2.69 16.66
N SER A 206 2.36 1.47 17.15
CA SER A 206 1.14 0.67 17.38
C SER A 206 0.48 0.97 18.72
N ASP A 207 1.25 1.48 19.67
CA ASP A 207 0.80 1.85 21.01
C ASP A 207 1.66 3.00 21.55
N LEU A 208 1.05 3.97 22.20
CA LEU A 208 1.72 5.13 22.81
C LEU A 208 2.82 4.73 23.82
N GLU A 209 2.66 3.59 24.49
CA GLU A 209 3.66 3.12 25.47
C GLU A 209 5.03 2.82 24.84
N GLN A 210 5.11 2.66 23.52
CA GLN A 210 6.39 2.54 22.78
C GLN A 210 7.22 3.83 22.82
N GLU A 211 6.56 4.97 22.97
CA GLU A 211 7.19 6.29 23.07
C GLU A 211 7.56 6.66 24.53
N ARG A 212 7.25 5.80 25.51
CA ARG A 212 7.53 6.09 26.91
C ARG A 212 9.00 6.40 27.15
N GLY A 213 9.25 7.58 27.73
CA GLY A 213 10.61 8.10 27.93
C GLY A 213 11.20 8.88 26.75
N GLN A 214 10.48 8.98 25.64
CA GLN A 214 10.83 9.87 24.54
C GLN A 214 10.19 11.26 24.73
N PRO A 215 10.81 12.32 24.18
CA PRO A 215 10.23 13.67 24.26
C PRO A 215 8.83 13.79 23.61
N SER A 216 8.52 12.94 22.63
CA SER A 216 7.23 12.88 21.93
C SER A 216 6.08 12.35 22.80
N TYR A 217 6.36 11.58 23.86
CA TYR A 217 5.34 10.88 24.65
C TYR A 217 4.27 11.80 25.22
N GLU A 218 4.68 12.85 25.96
CA GLU A 218 3.73 13.77 26.61
C GLU A 218 2.92 14.58 25.59
N MET A 219 3.55 14.94 24.46
CA MET A 219 2.90 15.64 23.36
C MET A 219 1.79 14.76 22.73
N LEU A 220 2.10 13.52 22.40
CA LEU A 220 1.15 12.57 21.82
C LEU A 220 0.02 12.23 22.80
N LYS A 221 0.35 12.04 24.07
CA LYS A 221 -0.62 11.76 25.13
C LYS A 221 -1.62 12.91 25.32
N ALA A 222 -1.13 14.15 25.31
CA ALA A 222 -1.99 15.34 25.42
C ALA A 222 -2.96 15.48 24.23
N GLN A 223 -2.57 14.98 23.07
CA GLN A 223 -3.37 14.96 21.84
C GLN A 223 -4.25 13.71 21.71
N GLN A 224 -4.23 12.80 22.68
CA GLN A 224 -4.95 11.53 22.67
C GLN A 224 -4.54 10.62 21.49
N VAL A 225 -3.27 10.66 21.11
CA VAL A 225 -2.71 9.80 20.05
C VAL A 225 -2.19 8.52 20.69
N TRP A 226 -2.82 7.39 20.39
CA TRP A 226 -2.37 6.07 20.87
C TRP A 226 -1.73 5.22 19.77
N ARG A 227 -1.96 5.58 18.50
CA ARG A 227 -1.39 4.93 17.32
C ARG A 227 -1.07 5.98 16.28
N LEU A 228 0.04 5.77 15.55
CA LEU A 228 0.50 6.75 14.56
C LEU A 228 1.20 6.04 13.41
N LEU A 229 0.94 6.49 12.20
CA LEU A 229 1.66 6.11 10.99
C LEU A 229 2.12 7.37 10.27
N ALA A 230 3.42 7.48 9.98
CA ALA A 230 3.98 8.64 9.29
C ALA A 230 5.00 8.25 8.24
N VAL A 231 5.06 9.04 7.16
CA VAL A 231 6.04 8.89 6.08
C VAL A 231 6.78 10.20 5.86
N PRO A 232 8.09 10.18 5.55
CA PRO A 232 8.85 11.39 5.29
C PRO A 232 8.43 12.05 3.97
N LEU A 233 8.47 13.37 3.92
CA LEU A 233 8.46 14.16 2.69
C LEU A 233 9.92 14.43 2.30
N MET A 234 10.33 13.85 1.16
CA MET A 234 11.71 13.87 0.71
C MET A 234 11.92 14.85 -0.44
N LYS A 235 12.97 15.68 -0.37
CA LYS A 235 13.40 16.56 -1.46
C LYS A 235 14.91 16.55 -1.58
N GLY A 236 15.46 16.20 -2.76
CA GLY A 236 16.89 16.18 -2.99
C GLY A 236 17.67 15.27 -2.02
N GLY A 237 17.05 14.24 -1.46
CA GLY A 237 17.64 13.34 -0.46
C GLY A 237 17.55 13.84 0.99
N ALA A 238 17.01 15.04 1.22
CA ALA A 238 16.77 15.57 2.57
C ALA A 238 15.30 15.40 2.98
N VAL A 239 15.06 15.24 4.28
CA VAL A 239 13.72 15.27 4.87
C VAL A 239 13.28 16.72 5.01
N VAL A 240 12.19 17.11 4.33
CA VAL A 240 11.63 18.48 4.37
C VAL A 240 10.37 18.57 5.20
N GLY A 241 9.89 17.43 5.70
CA GLY A 241 8.68 17.33 6.50
C GLY A 241 8.22 15.87 6.59
N PHE A 242 6.98 15.68 7.00
CA PHE A 242 6.34 14.35 7.00
C PHE A 242 4.82 14.47 6.85
N LEU A 243 4.22 13.40 6.34
CA LEU A 243 2.78 13.18 6.26
C LEU A 243 2.42 12.12 7.30
N GLY A 244 1.49 12.42 8.19
CA GLY A 244 1.11 11.54 9.28
C GLY A 244 -0.39 11.32 9.38
N VAL A 245 -0.74 10.20 10.05
CA VAL A 245 -2.11 9.78 10.35
C VAL A 245 -2.18 9.33 11.79
N ASP A 246 -3.06 9.96 12.57
CA ASP A 246 -3.30 9.63 13.98
C ASP A 246 -4.48 8.70 14.14
N ASN A 247 -4.31 7.71 15.00
CA ASN A 247 -5.33 6.75 15.41
C ASN A 247 -6.03 6.06 14.23
N PRO A 248 -5.29 5.57 13.21
CA PRO A 248 -5.89 4.84 12.10
C PRO A 248 -6.58 3.56 12.63
N ARG A 249 -7.83 3.32 12.17
CA ARG A 249 -8.62 2.12 12.51
C ARG A 249 -8.59 1.09 11.38
N ALA A 250 -8.37 1.54 10.14
CA ALA A 250 -8.17 0.71 8.97
C ALA A 250 -6.75 0.90 8.43
N HIS A 251 -6.17 -0.15 7.80
CA HIS A 251 -4.86 -0.14 7.13
C HIS A 251 -3.70 0.41 7.99
N TYR A 252 -3.81 0.30 9.30
CA TYR A 252 -2.96 0.99 10.29
C TYR A 252 -1.48 0.56 10.28
N ASP A 253 -1.15 -0.58 9.68
CA ASP A 253 0.20 -1.14 9.53
C ASP A 253 0.74 -1.06 8.09
N ASP A 254 -0.03 -0.47 7.16
CA ASP A 254 0.33 -0.35 5.75
C ASP A 254 0.56 1.11 5.34
N ALA A 255 1.83 1.50 5.23
CA ALA A 255 2.22 2.83 4.79
C ALA A 255 2.21 3.02 3.26
N THR A 256 1.80 2.03 2.47
CA THR A 256 1.96 2.02 1.00
C THR A 256 1.25 3.20 0.34
N LEU A 257 0.03 3.53 0.76
CA LEU A 257 -0.70 4.68 0.24
C LEU A 257 0.03 5.98 0.57
N LEU A 258 0.39 6.20 1.85
CA LEU A 258 1.09 7.42 2.28
C LEU A 258 2.43 7.57 1.55
N ALA A 259 3.22 6.50 1.45
CA ALA A 259 4.48 6.49 0.72
C ALA A 259 4.31 6.79 -0.79
N SER A 260 3.18 6.40 -1.37
CA SER A 260 2.88 6.67 -2.78
C SER A 260 2.46 8.13 -3.02
N ILE A 261 1.74 8.74 -2.09
CA ILE A 261 1.28 10.13 -2.23
C ILE A 261 2.30 11.17 -1.76
N GLN A 262 3.30 10.80 -0.95
CA GLN A 262 4.31 11.73 -0.44
C GLN A 262 4.96 12.58 -1.53
N PHE A 263 5.24 11.98 -2.69
CA PHE A 263 5.83 12.69 -3.83
C PHE A 263 4.91 13.81 -4.35
N PHE A 264 3.62 13.53 -4.48
CA PHE A 264 2.64 14.51 -4.94
C PHE A 264 2.43 15.64 -3.93
N VAL A 265 2.39 15.31 -2.64
CA VAL A 265 2.32 16.31 -1.56
C VAL A 265 3.57 17.20 -1.58
N THR A 266 4.76 16.61 -1.62
CA THR A 266 6.02 17.37 -1.67
C THR A 266 6.06 18.32 -2.87
N ASN A 267 5.71 17.84 -4.06
CA ASN A 267 5.66 18.67 -5.26
C ASN A 267 4.62 19.81 -5.17
N SER A 268 3.47 19.56 -4.55
CA SER A 268 2.44 20.59 -4.35
C SER A 268 2.90 21.68 -3.37
N LEU A 269 3.56 21.29 -2.29
CA LEU A 269 4.18 22.25 -1.35
C LEU A 269 5.28 23.09 -2.02
N ASP A 270 6.13 22.47 -2.85
CA ASP A 270 7.14 23.17 -3.61
C ASP A 270 6.52 24.15 -4.61
N ARG A 271 5.50 23.73 -5.35
CA ARG A 271 4.78 24.59 -6.28
C ARG A 271 4.18 25.80 -5.57
N LYS A 272 3.59 25.60 -4.38
CA LYS A 272 3.08 26.69 -3.53
C LYS A 272 4.18 27.68 -3.14
N LYS A 273 5.33 27.18 -2.69
CA LYS A 273 6.49 28.01 -2.31
C LYS A 273 7.03 28.81 -3.52
N GLN A 274 7.15 28.15 -4.67
CA GLN A 274 7.57 28.79 -5.91
C GLN A 274 6.59 29.86 -6.37
N GLN A 275 5.29 29.59 -6.32
CA GLN A 275 4.27 30.56 -6.67
C GLN A 275 4.32 31.79 -5.75
N ALA A 276 4.38 31.59 -4.45
CA ALA A 276 4.52 32.67 -3.48
C ALA A 276 5.80 33.50 -3.70
N TYR A 277 6.91 32.84 -4.07
CA TYR A 277 8.17 33.51 -4.40
C TYR A 277 8.05 34.34 -5.70
N LEU A 278 7.43 33.79 -6.75
CA LEU A 278 7.18 34.52 -8.00
C LEU A 278 6.25 35.70 -7.79
N GLU A 279 5.20 35.57 -6.99
CA GLU A 279 4.33 36.68 -6.61
C GLU A 279 5.12 37.76 -5.87
N LYS A 280 5.99 37.38 -4.94
CA LYS A 280 6.85 38.33 -4.24
C LYS A 280 7.76 39.09 -5.21
N LEU A 281 8.40 38.40 -6.15
CA LEU A 281 9.26 39.04 -7.17
C LEU A 281 8.47 39.94 -8.11
N SER A 282 7.26 39.50 -8.51
CA SER A 282 6.41 40.25 -9.46
C SER A 282 5.83 41.52 -8.87
N TYR A 283 5.51 41.54 -7.56
CA TYR A 283 4.71 42.59 -6.93
C TYR A 283 5.42 43.34 -5.80
N ARG A 284 6.63 42.95 -5.42
CA ARG A 284 7.41 43.64 -4.38
C ARG A 284 8.74 44.16 -4.92
N ASP A 285 9.17 45.27 -4.39
CA ASP A 285 10.52 45.80 -4.58
C ASP A 285 11.50 45.02 -3.69
N MET A 286 12.55 44.50 -4.28
CA MET A 286 13.53 43.62 -3.57
C MET A 286 14.35 44.35 -2.53
N LEU A 287 14.50 45.64 -2.64
CA LEU A 287 15.30 46.44 -1.71
C LEU A 287 14.48 46.84 -0.47
N THR A 288 13.28 47.33 -0.69
CA THR A 288 12.43 47.92 0.36
C THR A 288 11.39 46.95 0.91
N GLY A 289 11.08 45.85 0.18
CA GLY A 289 10.01 44.89 0.51
C GLY A 289 8.58 45.45 0.29
N LEU A 290 8.47 46.72 -0.12
CA LEU A 290 7.17 47.35 -0.42
C LEU A 290 6.59 46.84 -1.75
N TYR A 291 5.32 47.13 -2.01
CA TYR A 291 4.72 46.85 -3.31
C TYR A 291 5.37 47.68 -4.42
N ASN A 292 5.73 47.02 -5.52
CA ASN A 292 6.33 47.67 -6.68
C ASN A 292 5.26 48.29 -7.62
N ARG A 293 5.75 48.91 -8.70
CA ARG A 293 4.89 49.55 -9.71
C ARG A 293 3.85 48.58 -10.32
N ASN A 294 4.22 47.31 -10.52
CA ASN A 294 3.29 46.34 -11.12
C ASN A 294 2.07 46.11 -10.24
N ARG A 295 2.27 45.98 -8.93
CA ARG A 295 1.17 45.83 -7.97
C ARG A 295 0.30 47.04 -7.87
N TYR A 296 0.91 48.23 -7.99
CA TYR A 296 0.16 49.51 -8.04
C TYR A 296 -0.78 49.54 -9.24
N ILE A 297 -0.26 49.24 -10.44
CA ILE A 297 -1.06 49.26 -11.68
C ILE A 297 -2.22 48.25 -11.59
N GLU A 298 -1.96 47.03 -11.19
CA GLU A 298 -2.98 45.96 -11.03
C GLU A 298 -4.09 46.40 -10.06
N ARG A 299 -3.70 46.94 -8.89
CA ARG A 299 -4.64 47.45 -7.91
C ARG A 299 -5.49 48.60 -8.48
N LEU A 300 -4.86 49.50 -9.20
CA LEU A 300 -5.55 50.61 -9.81
C LEU A 300 -6.60 50.16 -10.85
N GLU A 301 -6.27 49.15 -11.65
CA GLU A 301 -7.20 48.56 -12.61
C GLU A 301 -8.38 47.84 -11.91
N ALA A 302 -8.09 47.08 -10.85
CA ALA A 302 -9.13 46.44 -10.04
C ALA A 302 -10.11 47.47 -9.44
N TYR A 303 -9.60 48.60 -8.95
CA TYR A 303 -10.44 49.69 -8.41
C TYR A 303 -11.33 50.37 -9.47
N LYS A 304 -10.91 50.42 -10.73
CA LYS A 304 -11.75 50.99 -11.82
C LYS A 304 -13.04 50.19 -12.06
N GLN A 305 -13.04 48.90 -11.64
CA GLN A 305 -14.20 48.01 -11.82
C GLN A 305 -15.19 48.08 -10.64
N VAL A 306 -14.80 48.71 -9.52
CA VAL A 306 -15.64 48.80 -8.32
C VAL A 306 -16.37 50.16 -8.35
N GLN A 307 -17.70 50.10 -8.43
CA GLN A 307 -18.57 51.31 -8.35
C GLN A 307 -18.77 51.65 -6.85
N ASP A 308 -18.85 52.97 -6.57
CA ASP A 308 -19.22 53.55 -5.27
C ASP A 308 -18.19 53.44 -4.12
N GLN A 309 -16.90 53.26 -4.39
CA GLN A 309 -15.85 53.39 -3.35
C GLN A 309 -15.07 54.71 -3.50
N GLN A 310 -14.92 55.44 -2.36
CA GLN A 310 -14.01 56.60 -2.31
C GLN A 310 -12.59 56.07 -2.09
N ILE A 311 -11.68 56.46 -2.99
CA ILE A 311 -10.26 56.04 -2.93
C ILE A 311 -9.41 57.29 -2.71
N GLY A 312 -8.54 57.28 -1.69
CA GLY A 312 -7.51 58.28 -1.47
C GLY A 312 -6.17 57.81 -2.03
N ALA A 313 -5.43 58.69 -2.71
CA ALA A 313 -4.08 58.45 -3.15
C ALA A 313 -3.09 59.43 -2.47
N ILE A 314 -1.99 58.89 -1.96
CA ILE A 314 -0.92 59.67 -1.36
C ILE A 314 0.34 59.48 -2.21
N TYR A 315 0.90 60.58 -2.72
CA TYR A 315 2.16 60.58 -3.45
C TYR A 315 3.25 61.15 -2.54
N ILE A 316 4.37 60.43 -2.42
CA ILE A 316 5.52 60.81 -1.63
C ILE A 316 6.73 60.80 -2.55
N ASP A 317 7.53 61.89 -2.56
CA ASP A 317 8.77 62.00 -3.30
C ASP A 317 9.88 62.57 -2.44
N LEU A 318 11.11 62.16 -2.69
CA LEU A 318 12.32 62.65 -2.00
C LEU A 318 12.90 63.79 -2.79
N ASN A 319 12.79 65.01 -2.24
CA ASN A 319 13.34 66.20 -2.87
C ASN A 319 14.87 66.20 -2.83
N GLY A 320 15.50 66.47 -3.95
CA GLY A 320 16.95 66.66 -4.04
C GLY A 320 17.78 65.38 -4.10
N LEU A 321 17.14 64.19 -4.24
CA LEU A 321 17.84 62.88 -4.30
C LEU A 321 18.85 62.86 -5.45
N LYS A 322 18.53 63.42 -6.61
CA LYS A 322 19.46 63.51 -7.75
C LYS A 322 20.70 64.30 -7.41
N LYS A 323 20.59 65.43 -6.72
CA LYS A 323 21.71 66.25 -6.28
C LYS A 323 22.62 65.48 -5.31
N VAL A 324 22.03 64.74 -4.37
CA VAL A 324 22.80 63.90 -3.43
C VAL A 324 23.55 62.80 -4.17
N ASN A 325 22.91 62.12 -5.13
CA ASN A 325 23.54 61.10 -5.96
C ASN A 325 24.70 61.64 -6.81
N ASP A 326 24.54 62.86 -7.41
CA ASP A 326 25.53 63.45 -8.25
C ASP A 326 26.73 63.97 -7.45
N GLU A 327 26.53 64.46 -6.21
CA GLU A 327 27.59 65.00 -5.34
C GLU A 327 28.28 63.96 -4.46
N GLN A 328 27.57 62.95 -4.00
CA GLN A 328 28.07 61.96 -3.00
C GLN A 328 28.02 60.53 -3.48
N GLY A 329 27.57 60.29 -4.73
CA GLY A 329 27.46 58.97 -5.34
C GLY A 329 26.19 58.24 -4.96
N HIS A 330 25.78 57.25 -5.79
CA HIS A 330 24.54 56.47 -5.63
C HIS A 330 24.40 55.65 -4.33
N ARG A 331 25.49 55.60 -3.52
CA ARG A 331 25.42 54.94 -2.19
C ARG A 331 24.89 55.88 -1.10
N ALA A 332 24.93 57.16 -1.33
CA ALA A 332 24.48 58.17 -0.36
C ALA A 332 22.99 58.56 -0.52
N GLY A 333 22.41 58.33 -1.70
CA GLY A 333 21.00 58.49 -2.01
C GLY A 333 20.34 57.15 -2.26
#